data_f03625973b5988422bf4860a8f786da6
#
_entry.id   f03625973b5988422bf4860a8f786da6
#
_cell.length_a   1.000
_cell.length_b   1.000
_cell.length_c   1.000
_cell.angle_alpha   90.00
_cell.angle_beta   90.00
_cell.angle_gamma   90.00
#
_symmetry.space_group_name_H-M   'P 1'
#
loop_
_entity.id
_entity.type
_entity.pdbx_description
1 polymer ?
#
loop_
_entity_poly.entity_id
_entity_poly.type
_entity_poly.pdbx_seq_one_letter_code
_entity_poly.pdbx_strand_id
1 'polypeptide(L)'
;MKKRANVPWAMSVGLGLILLTNSCYYYKSVTKPISSYSFDVIEQQNKQEYKALILQSPQRVYLLSNFSFDLKEEKLMATLAEVPRGHFNYLNNEGREDRYRKSNDAVLQEVHLYTDLVELGSIGDRVEISITDITKLEVIEKNKAKSTGVTVLTVAGIAVGLYAVMIVIILLTKSSCPFISAYDGETYVLQGETFGGAIVPALAREDFLPLPDISMDKDLKLMISNELKERQYTDMADLLVVTHNPDERIFIDPSGNLFKSNTFQKPTYAKLNQEIDMLFPLSEVDNIACTFNDVNNDPVNKLHVHFDNPNSIKPHGLLLSVKNNYWLEYVIAEFYSAFGEKYSKFAAAQQKRSGEEILKWIDQQEMMLTVEAKTESGWKEVQKIKTIGPLMNREVLIPLEDIAFSDEGLEVRLRTGFMFWELDKISLTELVPISAESLETIKPIRAIDEKEHDVLSPLLANDGVYMEQPEVGNRAYLTYQFENYNPNQSYSAFLHTRGYYEPIREFEGKADRKFLTQFKNPGMLPNFSLQRYLEISQGKYLADKSPNSRPMKSMKKQN
;
A
#
# COMPACT_ATOMS: atom_id res chain seq x y z
N MET A 1 71.03 5.12 -8.42
CA MET A 1 70.12 5.60 -9.46
C MET A 1 68.67 5.28 -9.06
N LYS A 2 67.93 6.30 -8.59
CA LYS A 2 66.50 6.14 -8.19
C LYS A 2 65.60 6.42 -9.39
N LYS A 3 64.80 5.45 -9.81
CA LYS A 3 63.74 5.64 -10.80
C LYS A 3 62.61 6.47 -10.17
N ARG A 4 62.38 7.68 -10.68
CA ARG A 4 61.18 8.47 -10.38
C ARG A 4 59.96 7.85 -11.08
N ALA A 5 58.95 7.49 -10.33
CA ALA A 5 57.67 7.04 -10.86
C ALA A 5 56.89 8.25 -11.42
N ASN A 6 56.54 8.21 -12.69
CA ASN A 6 55.66 9.19 -13.35
C ASN A 6 54.20 8.88 -13.04
N VAL A 7 53.73 9.23 -11.84
CA VAL A 7 52.31 9.05 -11.45
C VAL A 7 51.39 10.26 -11.71
N PRO A 8 51.91 11.53 -11.95
CA PRO A 8 50.97 12.67 -12.02
C PRO A 8 50.16 12.80 -13.32
N TRP A 9 50.70 12.31 -14.48
CA TRP A 9 50.04 12.55 -15.77
C TRP A 9 48.84 11.66 -16.04
N ALA A 10 48.90 10.39 -15.67
CA ALA A 10 47.80 9.45 -15.81
C ALA A 10 46.63 9.78 -14.87
N MET A 11 46.89 10.28 -13.66
CA MET A 11 45.83 10.74 -12.74
C MET A 11 45.17 12.03 -13.23
N SER A 12 45.94 12.98 -13.81
CA SER A 12 45.38 14.23 -14.33
C SER A 12 44.53 14.01 -15.58
N VAL A 13 44.90 13.07 -16.46
CA VAL A 13 44.12 12.69 -17.63
C VAL A 13 42.87 11.91 -17.21
N GLY A 14 42.97 11.03 -16.22
CA GLY A 14 41.82 10.30 -15.64
C GLY A 14 40.80 11.24 -14.98
N LEU A 15 41.24 12.23 -14.20
CA LEU A 15 40.38 13.26 -13.61
C LEU A 15 39.74 14.18 -14.67
N GLY A 16 40.46 14.55 -15.70
CA GLY A 16 39.97 15.34 -16.83
C GLY A 16 38.90 14.59 -17.63
N LEU A 17 39.06 13.29 -17.87
CA LEU A 17 38.07 12.44 -18.52
C LEU A 17 36.81 12.27 -17.65
N ILE A 18 36.95 12.12 -16.35
CA ILE A 18 35.82 12.02 -15.39
C ILE A 18 35.01 13.33 -15.35
N LEU A 19 35.69 14.50 -15.44
CA LEU A 19 35.02 15.80 -15.46
C LEU A 19 34.31 16.07 -16.82
N LEU A 20 34.83 15.56 -17.93
CA LEU A 20 34.19 15.69 -19.25
C LEU A 20 32.98 14.77 -19.43
N THR A 21 32.94 13.63 -18.75
CA THR A 21 31.81 12.69 -18.83
C THR A 21 30.59 13.12 -17.99
N ASN A 22 30.75 14.06 -17.05
CA ASN A 22 29.67 14.52 -16.18
C ASN A 22 28.82 15.69 -16.72
N SER A 23 28.98 16.13 -17.97
CA SER A 23 28.38 17.37 -18.46
C SER A 23 27.22 17.21 -19.46
N CYS A 24 26.88 16.01 -19.87
CA CYS A 24 25.85 15.78 -20.91
C CYS A 24 24.61 15.09 -20.31
N TYR A 25 23.59 15.88 -20.01
CA TYR A 25 22.27 15.39 -19.61
C TYR A 25 21.29 15.58 -20.77
N TYR A 26 20.47 14.55 -21.03
CA TYR A 26 19.46 14.56 -22.08
C TYR A 26 18.10 14.18 -21.51
N TYR A 27 17.05 14.78 -22.05
CA TYR A 27 15.67 14.40 -21.77
C TYR A 27 14.98 13.86 -23.02
N LYS A 28 13.85 13.20 -22.83
CA LYS A 28 12.93 12.77 -23.88
C LYS A 28 11.50 13.02 -23.44
N SER A 29 10.64 13.33 -24.41
CA SER A 29 9.20 13.31 -24.20
C SER A 29 8.64 11.90 -24.35
N VAL A 30 7.77 11.47 -23.44
CA VAL A 30 7.11 10.16 -23.47
C VAL A 30 5.61 10.38 -23.44
N THR A 31 4.92 9.98 -24.50
CA THR A 31 3.45 10.00 -24.54
C THR A 31 2.89 8.93 -23.62
N LYS A 32 1.95 9.31 -22.77
CA LYS A 32 1.22 8.42 -21.85
C LYS A 32 -0.23 8.26 -22.31
N PRO A 33 -0.89 7.13 -21.99
CA PRO A 33 -2.31 6.97 -22.28
C PRO A 33 -3.13 8.01 -21.52
N ILE A 34 -4.20 8.52 -22.14
CA ILE A 34 -5.16 9.39 -21.50
C ILE A 34 -6.15 8.48 -20.76
N SER A 35 -6.11 8.49 -19.45
CA SER A 35 -7.01 7.72 -18.58
C SER A 35 -7.12 8.39 -17.22
N SER A 36 -8.22 8.17 -16.52
CA SER A 36 -8.42 8.64 -15.14
C SER A 36 -7.27 8.24 -14.22
N TYR A 37 -6.74 7.05 -14.39
CA TYR A 37 -5.56 6.57 -13.66
C TYR A 37 -4.29 7.42 -13.93
N SER A 38 -4.07 7.83 -15.18
CA SER A 38 -2.91 8.68 -15.52
C SER A 38 -2.97 10.04 -14.86
N PHE A 39 -4.17 10.60 -14.74
CA PHE A 39 -4.39 11.89 -14.07
C PHE A 39 -4.29 11.79 -12.55
N ASP A 40 -4.76 10.71 -11.95
CA ASP A 40 -4.56 10.44 -10.51
C ASP A 40 -3.07 10.36 -10.17
N VAL A 41 -2.29 9.63 -10.96
CA VAL A 41 -0.83 9.55 -10.82
C VAL A 41 -0.15 10.93 -10.94
N ILE A 42 -0.60 11.77 -11.89
CA ILE A 42 -0.06 13.12 -12.07
C ILE A 42 -0.40 14.00 -10.86
N GLU A 43 -1.61 13.93 -10.33
CA GLU A 43 -2.01 14.70 -9.16
C GLU A 43 -1.20 14.29 -7.92
N GLN A 44 -1.01 13.01 -7.69
CA GLN A 44 -0.20 12.49 -6.60
C GLN A 44 1.28 12.87 -6.76
N GLN A 45 1.84 12.76 -7.97
CA GLN A 45 3.22 13.16 -8.25
C GLN A 45 3.42 14.67 -8.10
N ASN A 46 2.42 15.48 -8.45
CA ASN A 46 2.52 16.93 -8.28
C ASN A 46 2.61 17.33 -6.81
N LYS A 47 1.91 16.65 -5.91
CA LYS A 47 2.02 16.87 -4.46
C LYS A 47 3.42 16.55 -3.93
N GLN A 48 4.14 15.63 -4.56
CA GLN A 48 5.47 15.18 -4.11
C GLN A 48 6.65 15.84 -4.84
N GLU A 49 6.51 16.14 -6.15
CA GLU A 49 7.62 16.56 -7.01
C GLU A 49 7.46 17.96 -7.61
N TYR A 50 6.43 18.71 -7.26
CA TYR A 50 6.12 20.05 -7.79
C TYR A 50 6.15 20.12 -9.33
N LYS A 51 5.51 19.17 -10.01
CA LYS A 51 5.48 19.15 -11.48
C LYS A 51 4.63 20.30 -12.03
N ALA A 52 5.18 21.02 -12.99
CA ALA A 52 4.47 22.05 -13.74
C ALA A 52 3.54 21.39 -14.76
N LEU A 53 2.25 21.56 -14.63
CA LEU A 53 1.26 21.07 -15.58
C LEU A 53 1.04 22.16 -16.64
N ILE A 54 1.46 21.89 -17.88
CA ILE A 54 1.44 22.83 -19.00
C ILE A 54 0.38 22.41 -19.99
N LEU A 55 -0.63 23.26 -20.19
CA LEU A 55 -1.69 23.04 -21.18
C LEU A 55 -1.34 23.73 -22.49
N GLN A 56 -1.26 22.97 -23.55
CA GLN A 56 -1.02 23.44 -24.91
C GLN A 56 -2.33 23.47 -25.69
N SER A 57 -2.80 24.65 -26.02
CA SER A 57 -3.94 24.86 -26.94
C SER A 57 -3.44 25.46 -28.26
N PRO A 58 -4.26 25.44 -29.34
CA PRO A 58 -3.86 25.97 -30.64
C PRO A 58 -3.46 27.44 -30.63
N GLN A 59 -4.00 28.24 -29.70
CA GLN A 59 -3.74 29.68 -29.65
C GLN A 59 -2.70 30.08 -28.62
N ARG A 60 -2.61 29.36 -27.47
CA ARG A 60 -1.75 29.77 -26.36
C ARG A 60 -1.37 28.61 -25.48
N VAL A 61 -0.25 28.76 -24.77
CA VAL A 61 0.22 27.82 -23.76
C VAL A 61 -0.01 28.40 -22.38
N TYR A 62 -0.53 27.60 -21.46
CA TYR A 62 -0.85 27.98 -20.09
C TYR A 62 -0.14 27.08 -19.09
N LEU A 63 0.26 27.62 -17.95
CA LEU A 63 0.52 26.85 -16.75
C LEU A 63 -0.82 26.65 -16.02
N LEU A 64 -1.15 25.41 -15.68
CA LEU A 64 -2.30 25.09 -14.86
C LEU A 64 -1.91 25.14 -13.40
N SER A 65 -2.33 26.17 -12.69
CA SER A 65 -2.10 26.34 -11.25
C SER A 65 -3.35 25.93 -10.46
N ASN A 66 -3.16 25.54 -9.20
CA ASN A 66 -4.24 25.11 -8.30
C ASN A 66 -5.18 24.09 -8.96
N PHE A 67 -4.60 23.11 -9.66
CA PHE A 67 -5.38 22.14 -10.38
C PHE A 67 -5.81 20.98 -9.48
N SER A 68 -6.94 20.38 -9.83
CA SER A 68 -7.47 19.14 -9.26
C SER A 68 -8.20 18.35 -10.33
N PHE A 69 -8.17 17.04 -10.21
CA PHE A 69 -8.92 16.15 -11.08
C PHE A 69 -10.16 15.64 -10.35
N ASP A 70 -11.33 15.89 -10.93
CA ASP A 70 -12.55 15.19 -10.54
C ASP A 70 -12.66 13.92 -11.42
N LEU A 71 -12.28 12.79 -10.83
CA LEU A 71 -12.28 11.51 -11.55
C LEU A 71 -13.68 10.94 -11.77
N LYS A 72 -14.70 11.40 -11.00
CA LYS A 72 -16.10 11.01 -11.15
C LYS A 72 -16.75 11.72 -12.34
N GLU A 73 -16.49 13.02 -12.47
CA GLU A 73 -17.01 13.84 -13.58
C GLU A 73 -16.06 13.88 -14.79
N GLU A 74 -14.92 13.19 -14.71
CA GLU A 74 -13.86 13.20 -15.73
C GLU A 74 -13.43 14.61 -16.14
N LYS A 75 -13.25 15.50 -15.15
CA LYS A 75 -12.91 16.91 -15.35
C LYS A 75 -11.61 17.29 -14.67
N LEU A 76 -10.84 18.12 -15.35
CA LEU A 76 -9.69 18.85 -14.82
C LEU A 76 -10.14 20.28 -14.48
N MET A 77 -10.06 20.65 -13.21
CA MET A 77 -10.27 22.02 -12.74
C MET A 77 -8.93 22.69 -12.49
N ALA A 78 -8.72 23.89 -13.01
CA ALA A 78 -7.46 24.61 -12.81
C ALA A 78 -7.65 26.12 -12.97
N THR A 79 -6.64 26.90 -12.53
CA THR A 79 -6.52 28.33 -12.83
C THR A 79 -5.46 28.52 -13.90
N LEU A 80 -5.80 29.24 -14.98
CA LEU A 80 -4.89 29.57 -16.06
C LEU A 80 -3.83 30.58 -15.59
N ALA A 81 -2.56 30.22 -15.69
CA ALA A 81 -1.44 31.07 -15.30
C ALA A 81 -0.42 31.22 -16.45
N GLU A 82 0.43 32.22 -16.34
CA GLU A 82 1.53 32.43 -17.29
C GLU A 82 2.63 31.38 -17.05
N VAL A 83 3.17 30.84 -18.14
CA VAL A 83 4.27 29.86 -18.04
C VAL A 83 5.54 30.55 -17.57
N PRO A 84 6.17 30.10 -16.45
CA PRO A 84 7.38 30.71 -15.94
C PRO A 84 8.55 30.65 -16.94
N ARG A 85 9.43 31.64 -16.90
CA ARG A 85 10.58 31.72 -17.85
C ARG A 85 11.48 30.49 -17.84
N GLY A 86 11.57 29.76 -16.75
CA GLY A 86 12.34 28.50 -16.66
C GLY A 86 11.79 27.37 -17.53
N HIS A 87 10.52 27.42 -17.91
CA HIS A 87 9.82 26.45 -18.76
C HIS A 87 9.66 26.93 -20.20
N PHE A 88 10.03 28.19 -20.52
CA PHE A 88 9.82 28.80 -21.82
C PHE A 88 10.64 28.18 -22.96
N ASN A 89 11.83 27.69 -22.67
CA ASN A 89 12.73 27.13 -23.68
C ASN A 89 12.30 25.74 -24.19
N TYR A 90 11.24 25.18 -23.63
CA TYR A 90 10.81 23.81 -23.88
C TYR A 90 9.42 23.71 -24.55
N LEU A 91 8.78 24.85 -24.84
CA LEU A 91 7.38 24.90 -25.29
C LEU A 91 7.15 24.55 -26.77
N ASN A 92 8.15 24.49 -27.62
CA ASN A 92 7.95 24.46 -29.08
C ASN A 92 8.60 23.31 -29.84
N ASN A 93 8.91 22.17 -29.23
CA ASN A 93 9.62 21.10 -29.94
C ASN A 93 8.85 19.76 -29.85
N GLU A 94 8.20 19.31 -30.88
CA GLU A 94 7.59 17.98 -30.99
C GLU A 94 8.64 16.86 -31.03
N GLY A 95 8.40 15.76 -30.31
CA GLY A 95 9.27 14.57 -30.33
C GLY A 95 10.63 14.72 -29.64
N ARG A 96 10.71 15.51 -28.66
CA ARG A 96 11.94 16.11 -28.11
C ARG A 96 12.88 15.14 -27.43
N GLU A 97 14.09 15.11 -27.96
CA GLU A 97 15.30 14.73 -27.25
C GLU A 97 16.28 15.91 -27.31
N ASP A 98 16.58 16.54 -26.19
CA ASP A 98 17.58 17.62 -26.13
C ASP A 98 18.35 17.63 -24.80
N ARG A 99 19.35 18.50 -24.73
CA ARG A 99 20.23 18.64 -23.57
C ARG A 99 19.62 19.56 -22.52
N TYR A 100 19.86 19.24 -21.26
CA TYR A 100 19.60 20.16 -20.17
C TYR A 100 20.82 20.29 -19.24
N ARG A 101 20.88 21.39 -18.50
CA ARG A 101 21.93 21.63 -17.51
C ARG A 101 21.48 21.13 -16.15
N LYS A 102 22.35 20.46 -15.40
CA LYS A 102 22.05 19.99 -14.05
C LYS A 102 21.63 21.12 -13.08
N SER A 103 22.03 22.37 -13.36
CA SER A 103 21.61 23.55 -12.60
C SER A 103 20.23 24.10 -13.02
N ASN A 104 19.61 23.55 -14.09
CA ASN A 104 18.28 23.91 -14.56
C ASN A 104 17.62 22.63 -15.10
N ASP A 105 17.07 21.85 -14.20
CA ASP A 105 16.34 20.59 -14.47
C ASP A 105 14.82 20.79 -14.51
N ALA A 106 14.34 22.04 -14.58
CA ALA A 106 12.94 22.39 -14.61
C ALA A 106 12.17 21.65 -15.73
N VAL A 107 12.84 21.36 -16.86
CA VAL A 107 12.25 20.56 -17.96
C VAL A 107 11.83 19.16 -17.54
N LEU A 108 12.52 18.53 -16.57
CA LEU A 108 12.17 17.21 -16.06
C LEU A 108 10.93 17.23 -15.14
N GLN A 109 10.53 18.42 -14.73
CA GLN A 109 9.35 18.64 -13.87
C GLN A 109 8.12 19.06 -14.68
N GLU A 110 8.15 18.94 -16.00
CA GLU A 110 7.04 19.30 -16.87
C GLU A 110 6.17 18.09 -17.24
N VAL A 111 4.86 18.33 -17.23
CA VAL A 111 3.83 17.46 -17.82
C VAL A 111 3.04 18.32 -18.82
N HIS A 112 2.97 17.88 -20.07
CA HIS A 112 2.27 18.60 -21.12
C HIS A 112 0.95 17.93 -21.46
N LEU A 113 -0.13 18.68 -21.38
CA LEU A 113 -1.46 18.33 -21.84
C LEU A 113 -1.74 19.08 -23.14
N TYR A 114 -2.28 18.41 -24.12
CA TYR A 114 -2.67 19.01 -25.40
C TYR A 114 -4.18 18.98 -25.55
N THR A 115 -4.75 20.06 -26.04
CA THR A 115 -6.18 20.18 -26.32
C THR A 115 -6.42 20.91 -27.63
N ASP A 116 -7.51 20.58 -28.32
CA ASP A 116 -7.96 21.28 -29.51
C ASP A 116 -8.90 22.45 -29.20
N LEU A 117 -9.20 22.70 -27.91
CA LEU A 117 -10.01 23.83 -27.47
C LEU A 117 -9.30 25.14 -27.80
N VAL A 118 -10.00 26.02 -28.54
CA VAL A 118 -9.46 27.29 -29.02
C VAL A 118 -9.63 28.41 -27.99
N GLU A 119 -10.78 28.49 -27.32
CA GLU A 119 -11.08 29.50 -26.32
C GLU A 119 -11.15 28.88 -24.93
N LEU A 120 -10.10 29.05 -24.15
CA LEU A 120 -10.00 28.55 -22.78
C LEU A 120 -10.21 29.63 -21.71
N GLY A 121 -10.05 30.91 -22.07
CA GLY A 121 -10.13 32.04 -21.14
C GLY A 121 -8.83 32.84 -21.03
N SER A 122 -8.83 33.82 -20.13
CA SER A 122 -7.70 34.70 -19.85
C SER A 122 -6.87 34.19 -18.68
N ILE A 123 -5.63 34.68 -18.56
CA ILE A 123 -4.79 34.39 -17.38
C ILE A 123 -5.51 34.89 -16.12
N GLY A 124 -5.60 34.03 -15.12
CA GLY A 124 -6.33 34.26 -13.88
C GLY A 124 -7.69 33.59 -13.83
N ASP A 125 -8.25 33.18 -14.97
CA ASP A 125 -9.56 32.54 -15.02
C ASP A 125 -9.46 31.10 -14.51
N ARG A 126 -10.51 30.65 -13.81
CA ARG A 126 -10.70 29.27 -13.44
C ARG A 126 -11.43 28.55 -14.56
N VAL A 127 -10.89 27.43 -14.99
CA VAL A 127 -11.41 26.65 -16.12
C VAL A 127 -11.72 25.23 -15.69
N GLU A 128 -12.73 24.65 -16.35
CA GLU A 128 -13.05 23.23 -16.30
C GLU A 128 -12.81 22.64 -17.69
N ILE A 129 -11.97 21.59 -17.78
CA ILE A 129 -11.61 20.93 -19.03
C ILE A 129 -12.01 19.46 -18.88
N SER A 130 -12.84 18.95 -19.78
CA SER A 130 -13.11 17.52 -19.80
C SER A 130 -11.84 16.72 -20.12
N ILE A 131 -11.64 15.60 -19.46
CA ILE A 131 -10.52 14.68 -19.77
C ILE A 131 -10.62 14.22 -21.24
N THR A 132 -11.83 14.14 -21.80
CA THR A 132 -12.07 13.80 -23.20
C THR A 132 -11.60 14.88 -24.20
N ASP A 133 -11.46 16.13 -23.76
CA ASP A 133 -10.94 17.23 -24.57
C ASP A 133 -9.41 17.30 -24.59
N ILE A 134 -8.75 16.41 -23.82
CA ILE A 134 -7.30 16.29 -23.84
C ILE A 134 -6.93 15.26 -24.91
N THR A 135 -6.25 15.70 -25.92
CA THR A 135 -5.92 14.88 -27.10
C THR A 135 -4.59 14.13 -26.95
N LYS A 136 -3.69 14.64 -26.09
CA LYS A 136 -2.37 14.04 -25.85
C LYS A 136 -1.86 14.41 -24.46
N LEU A 137 -1.20 13.44 -23.82
CA LEU A 137 -0.50 13.60 -22.55
C LEU A 137 0.98 13.21 -22.73
N GLU A 138 1.89 14.13 -22.45
CA GLU A 138 3.33 13.90 -22.49
C GLU A 138 4.00 14.20 -21.15
N VAL A 139 4.87 13.30 -20.72
CA VAL A 139 5.72 13.48 -19.54
C VAL A 139 7.17 13.59 -20.00
N ILE A 140 7.89 14.59 -19.51
CA ILE A 140 9.29 14.78 -19.83
C ILE A 140 10.15 13.95 -18.86
N GLU A 141 10.92 13.02 -19.42
CA GLU A 141 11.76 12.09 -18.67
C GLU A 141 13.24 12.22 -19.08
N LYS A 142 14.15 11.90 -18.15
CA LYS A 142 15.58 11.82 -18.45
C LYS A 142 15.88 10.70 -19.45
N ASN A 143 16.55 11.02 -20.54
CA ASN A 143 17.00 10.02 -21.51
C ASN A 143 18.27 9.31 -21.00
N LYS A 144 18.09 8.14 -20.40
CA LYS A 144 19.16 7.33 -19.80
C LYS A 144 20.12 6.74 -20.87
N ALA A 145 19.65 6.52 -22.08
CA ALA A 145 20.45 5.92 -23.16
C ALA A 145 21.48 6.91 -23.74
N LYS A 146 21.16 8.21 -23.75
CA LYS A 146 22.04 9.27 -24.27
C LYS A 146 22.86 9.98 -23.17
N SER A 147 22.49 9.84 -21.90
CA SER A 147 23.24 10.40 -20.78
C SER A 147 24.39 9.47 -20.43
N THR A 148 25.47 9.54 -21.21
CA THR A 148 26.72 8.83 -20.92
C THR A 148 27.44 9.50 -19.76
N GLY A 149 27.53 8.82 -18.66
CA GLY A 149 28.41 9.21 -17.55
C GLY A 149 27.84 8.93 -16.19
N VAL A 150 28.37 7.90 -15.60
CA VAL A 150 28.42 7.57 -14.17
C VAL A 150 27.25 8.08 -13.33
N THR A 151 26.44 7.15 -13.05
CA THR A 151 25.51 6.98 -11.96
C THR A 151 25.92 7.69 -10.68
N VAL A 152 25.51 8.94 -10.53
CA VAL A 152 25.06 9.38 -9.22
C VAL A 152 23.55 9.18 -9.23
N LEU A 153 23.17 8.01 -8.79
CA LEU A 153 21.80 7.67 -8.48
C LEU A 153 21.34 8.61 -7.36
N THR A 154 20.69 9.71 -7.72
CA THR A 154 19.84 10.39 -6.76
C THR A 154 18.72 9.41 -6.38
N VAL A 155 18.51 9.25 -5.09
CA VAL A 155 17.54 8.30 -4.48
C VAL A 155 16.15 8.38 -5.13
N ALA A 156 15.74 9.53 -5.63
CA ALA A 156 14.47 9.75 -6.35
C ALA A 156 14.39 9.02 -7.72
N GLY A 157 15.46 8.98 -8.51
CA GLY A 157 15.44 8.29 -9.82
C GLY A 157 15.41 6.76 -9.70
N ILE A 158 15.92 6.22 -8.59
CA ILE A 158 15.83 4.81 -8.24
C ILE A 158 14.40 4.48 -7.81
N ALA A 159 13.77 5.33 -7.01
CA ALA A 159 12.42 5.11 -6.51
C ALA A 159 11.41 4.95 -7.66
N VAL A 160 11.44 5.79 -8.70
CA VAL A 160 10.50 5.72 -9.84
C VAL A 160 10.76 4.51 -10.75
N GLY A 161 12.02 4.18 -11.04
CA GLY A 161 12.37 2.98 -11.82
C GLY A 161 12.07 1.69 -11.06
N LEU A 162 12.28 1.70 -9.75
CA LEU A 162 11.97 0.60 -8.85
C LEU A 162 10.47 0.45 -8.63
N TYR A 163 9.74 1.54 -8.51
CA TYR A 163 8.29 1.52 -8.37
C TYR A 163 7.63 0.92 -9.61
N ALA A 164 8.09 1.26 -10.82
CA ALA A 164 7.60 0.65 -12.05
C ALA A 164 7.95 -0.84 -12.15
N VAL A 165 9.17 -1.25 -11.78
CA VAL A 165 9.56 -2.67 -11.71
C VAL A 165 8.83 -3.38 -10.57
N MET A 166 8.65 -2.72 -9.43
CA MET A 166 7.87 -3.22 -8.31
C MET A 166 6.39 -3.42 -8.69
N ILE A 167 5.76 -2.45 -9.36
CA ILE A 167 4.38 -2.60 -9.87
C ILE A 167 4.27 -3.80 -10.82
N VAL A 168 5.18 -3.96 -11.77
CA VAL A 168 5.17 -5.11 -12.68
C VAL A 168 5.38 -6.43 -11.93
N ILE A 169 6.29 -6.47 -10.95
CA ILE A 169 6.51 -7.66 -10.11
C ILE A 169 5.29 -7.88 -9.21
N ILE A 170 4.72 -6.85 -8.61
CA ILE A 170 3.51 -6.92 -7.78
C ILE A 170 2.33 -7.46 -8.61
N LEU A 171 2.10 -6.94 -9.82
CA LEU A 171 1.06 -7.44 -10.73
C LEU A 171 1.26 -8.90 -11.14
N LEU A 172 2.51 -9.36 -11.18
CA LEU A 172 2.85 -10.74 -11.54
C LEU A 172 2.90 -11.70 -10.34
N THR A 173 3.06 -11.17 -9.13
CA THR A 173 3.35 -11.98 -7.92
C THR A 173 2.38 -11.73 -6.77
N LYS A 174 1.51 -10.71 -6.89
CA LYS A 174 0.54 -10.38 -5.86
C LYS A 174 -0.27 -11.61 -5.45
N SER A 175 -0.22 -11.93 -4.18
CA SER A 175 -1.11 -12.88 -3.53
C SER A 175 -1.97 -12.06 -2.59
N SER A 176 -3.17 -11.79 -2.95
CA SER A 176 -4.12 -11.19 -2.03
C SER A 176 -5.48 -11.87 -2.11
N CYS A 177 -6.16 -11.77 -1.08
CA CYS A 177 -7.46 -12.17 -0.61
C CYS A 177 -8.60 -11.80 -1.57
N PRO A 178 -9.80 -12.33 -1.36
CA PRO A 178 -11.00 -11.86 -2.04
C PRO A 178 -11.19 -10.36 -1.87
N PHE A 179 -11.50 -9.69 -2.95
CA PHE A 179 -11.85 -8.27 -2.95
C PHE A 179 -13.32 -8.11 -2.63
N ILE A 180 -13.59 -7.22 -1.68
CA ILE A 180 -14.96 -6.89 -1.28
C ILE A 180 -15.28 -5.49 -1.80
N SER A 181 -16.36 -5.38 -2.54
CA SER A 181 -16.92 -4.10 -2.97
C SER A 181 -18.35 -3.95 -2.46
N ALA A 182 -18.69 -2.76 -1.98
CA ALA A 182 -20.04 -2.41 -1.57
C ALA A 182 -20.71 -1.53 -2.62
N TYR A 183 -22.02 -1.70 -2.81
CA TYR A 183 -22.80 -0.85 -3.68
C TYR A 183 -23.13 0.46 -2.98
N ASP A 184 -22.72 1.60 -3.56
CA ASP A 184 -22.91 2.94 -3.01
C ASP A 184 -24.23 3.61 -3.42
N GLY A 185 -25.06 2.91 -4.23
CA GLY A 185 -26.28 3.42 -4.85
C GLY A 185 -26.13 3.61 -6.36
N GLU A 186 -24.92 3.70 -6.88
CA GLU A 186 -24.62 3.87 -8.32
C GLU A 186 -23.70 2.76 -8.84
N THR A 187 -22.64 2.43 -8.10
CA THR A 187 -21.64 1.45 -8.53
C THR A 187 -21.12 0.61 -7.34
N TYR A 188 -20.30 -0.39 -7.65
CA TYR A 188 -19.59 -1.17 -6.64
C TYR A 188 -18.23 -0.53 -6.33
N VAL A 189 -18.07 -0.03 -5.10
CA VAL A 189 -16.85 0.61 -4.60
C VAL A 189 -16.05 -0.37 -3.76
N LEU A 190 -14.75 -0.51 -4.04
CA LEU A 190 -13.86 -1.40 -3.29
C LEU A 190 -13.77 -0.96 -1.82
N GLN A 191 -14.03 -1.89 -0.91
CA GLN A 191 -13.94 -1.67 0.55
C GLN A 191 -12.66 -2.25 1.14
N GLY A 192 -12.06 -3.23 0.49
CA GLY A 192 -10.85 -3.88 0.96
C GLY A 192 -10.77 -5.35 0.59
N GLU A 193 -9.91 -6.04 1.31
CA GLU A 193 -9.60 -7.46 1.16
C GLU A 193 -9.98 -8.21 2.43
N THR A 194 -10.42 -9.48 2.34
CA THR A 194 -10.75 -10.29 3.51
C THR A 194 -9.78 -11.45 3.71
N PHE A 195 -9.64 -11.92 4.94
CA PHE A 195 -8.78 -13.02 5.42
C PHE A 195 -7.38 -13.08 4.77
N GLY A 196 -6.74 -11.89 4.62
CA GLY A 196 -5.39 -11.72 4.08
C GLY A 196 -4.34 -12.63 4.70
N GLY A 197 -3.54 -13.30 3.86
CA GLY A 197 -2.53 -14.26 4.30
C GLY A 197 -3.06 -15.63 4.72
N ALA A 198 -4.36 -15.91 4.61
CA ALA A 198 -4.95 -17.23 4.81
C ALA A 198 -4.76 -18.09 3.55
N ILE A 199 -3.51 -18.44 3.22
CA ILE A 199 -3.08 -19.05 1.94
C ILE A 199 -3.21 -20.58 1.90
N VAL A 200 -3.75 -21.21 2.91
CA VAL A 200 -4.03 -22.64 2.98
C VAL A 200 -5.24 -22.90 3.88
N PRO A 201 -5.94 -24.03 3.74
CA PRO A 201 -7.14 -24.34 4.54
C PRO A 201 -6.90 -24.28 6.06
N ALA A 202 -5.72 -24.70 6.52
CA ALA A 202 -5.36 -24.67 7.94
C ALA A 202 -5.23 -23.24 8.52
N LEU A 203 -5.19 -22.22 7.69
CA LEU A 203 -5.21 -20.79 8.07
C LEU A 203 -6.58 -20.15 7.84
N ALA A 204 -7.58 -20.89 7.38
CA ALA A 204 -8.94 -20.38 7.24
C ALA A 204 -9.38 -19.70 8.54
N ARG A 205 -9.89 -18.47 8.41
CA ARG A 205 -10.27 -17.67 9.57
C ARG A 205 -11.42 -16.73 9.26
N GLU A 206 -12.06 -16.31 10.31
CA GLU A 206 -13.01 -15.19 10.27
C GLU A 206 -12.26 -13.86 10.06
N ASP A 207 -12.93 -12.95 9.38
CA ASP A 207 -12.47 -11.57 9.17
C ASP A 207 -13.68 -10.64 9.21
N PHE A 208 -13.48 -9.45 9.77
CA PHE A 208 -14.51 -8.42 9.93
C PHE A 208 -14.06 -7.16 9.19
N LEU A 209 -14.70 -6.88 8.06
CA LEU A 209 -14.35 -5.75 7.21
C LEU A 209 -15.35 -4.61 7.38
N PRO A 210 -14.94 -3.41 7.79
CA PRO A 210 -15.79 -2.22 7.76
C PRO A 210 -16.23 -1.88 6.32
N LEU A 211 -17.48 -1.43 6.17
CA LEU A 211 -18.08 -1.07 4.88
C LEU A 211 -18.54 0.40 4.89
N PRO A 212 -17.62 1.39 4.90
CA PRO A 212 -18.00 2.79 5.02
C PRO A 212 -18.80 3.33 3.83
N ASP A 213 -18.60 2.75 2.63
CA ASP A 213 -19.22 3.23 1.40
C ASP A 213 -20.45 2.40 0.96
N ILE A 214 -20.98 1.54 1.84
CA ILE A 214 -22.22 0.83 1.50
C ILE A 214 -23.41 1.79 1.56
N SER A 215 -24.25 1.77 0.53
CA SER A 215 -25.52 2.50 0.56
C SER A 215 -26.48 1.84 1.55
N MET A 216 -26.81 2.56 2.61
CA MET A 216 -27.76 2.08 3.62
C MET A 216 -29.19 2.24 3.10
N ASP A 217 -29.79 1.12 2.75
CA ASP A 217 -31.16 0.99 2.26
C ASP A 217 -31.75 -0.35 2.73
N LYS A 218 -32.99 -0.65 2.36
CA LYS A 218 -33.61 -1.97 2.63
C LYS A 218 -32.85 -3.11 1.97
N ASP A 219 -32.34 -2.89 0.76
CA ASP A 219 -31.58 -3.87 -0.01
C ASP A 219 -30.09 -3.48 -0.04
N LEU A 220 -29.30 -4.09 0.83
CA LEU A 220 -27.85 -3.90 0.88
C LEU A 220 -27.16 -4.86 -0.10
N LYS A 221 -26.17 -4.39 -0.85
CA LYS A 221 -25.53 -5.18 -1.92
C LYS A 221 -24.02 -5.17 -1.78
N LEU A 222 -23.43 -6.36 -1.90
CA LEU A 222 -21.98 -6.57 -1.90
C LEU A 222 -21.56 -7.37 -3.12
N MET A 223 -20.29 -7.27 -3.48
CA MET A 223 -19.62 -8.11 -4.48
C MET A 223 -18.34 -8.68 -3.88
N ILE A 224 -18.17 -10.00 -3.99
CA ILE A 224 -16.92 -10.70 -3.70
C ILE A 224 -16.30 -11.09 -5.04
N SER A 225 -15.04 -10.69 -5.29
CA SER A 225 -14.39 -10.96 -6.57
C SER A 225 -12.98 -11.53 -6.43
N ASN A 226 -12.63 -12.40 -7.39
CA ASN A 226 -11.28 -12.91 -7.59
C ASN A 226 -10.62 -12.15 -8.75
N GLU A 227 -9.73 -11.23 -8.43
CA GLU A 227 -9.01 -10.41 -9.42
C GLU A 227 -7.57 -10.90 -9.67
N LEU A 228 -7.16 -12.02 -9.04
CA LEU A 228 -5.78 -12.51 -9.05
C LEU A 228 -5.67 -14.00 -9.40
N LYS A 229 -4.47 -14.46 -9.76
CA LYS A 229 -4.19 -15.89 -10.03
C LYS A 229 -4.17 -16.70 -8.73
N GLU A 230 -5.35 -16.98 -8.21
CA GLU A 230 -5.57 -17.79 -7.02
C GLU A 230 -6.93 -18.48 -7.09
N ARG A 231 -7.14 -19.46 -6.21
CA ARG A 231 -8.45 -20.04 -5.94
C ARG A 231 -8.92 -19.52 -4.60
N GLN A 232 -10.10 -18.95 -4.55
CA GLN A 232 -10.68 -18.40 -3.34
C GLN A 232 -11.79 -19.30 -2.83
N TYR A 233 -11.90 -19.38 -1.50
CA TYR A 233 -12.84 -20.23 -0.79
C TYR A 233 -13.47 -19.40 0.32
N THR A 234 -14.76 -19.06 0.17
CA THR A 234 -15.54 -18.29 1.14
C THR A 234 -16.63 -19.17 1.73
N ASP A 235 -16.61 -19.35 3.04
CA ASP A 235 -17.49 -20.25 3.80
C ASP A 235 -18.76 -19.51 4.29
N MET A 236 -18.61 -18.23 4.66
CA MET A 236 -19.69 -17.45 5.26
C MET A 236 -19.57 -15.99 4.83
N ALA A 237 -20.71 -15.31 4.70
CA ALA A 237 -20.76 -13.87 4.42
C ALA A 237 -21.96 -13.22 5.13
N ASP A 238 -21.87 -13.01 6.43
CA ASP A 238 -22.90 -12.32 7.22
C ASP A 238 -22.64 -10.81 7.24
N LEU A 239 -23.69 -10.01 7.20
CA LEU A 239 -23.61 -8.56 7.33
C LEU A 239 -24.03 -8.16 8.75
N LEU A 240 -23.11 -7.50 9.47
CA LEU A 240 -23.36 -6.94 10.78
C LEU A 240 -23.76 -5.47 10.60
N VAL A 241 -24.96 -5.10 11.00
CA VAL A 241 -25.45 -3.72 10.96
C VAL A 241 -25.69 -3.22 12.37
N VAL A 242 -25.07 -2.09 12.70
CA VAL A 242 -25.18 -1.46 14.02
C VAL A 242 -25.91 -0.14 13.90
N THR A 243 -27.01 0.02 14.64
CA THR A 243 -27.73 1.29 14.80
C THR A 243 -27.05 2.12 15.87
N HIS A 244 -26.77 3.40 15.60
CA HIS A 244 -26.08 4.28 16.54
C HIS A 244 -26.49 5.75 16.38
N ASN A 245 -26.05 6.62 17.30
CA ASN A 245 -26.23 8.06 17.15
C ASN A 245 -25.28 8.64 16.09
N PRO A 246 -25.65 9.75 15.42
CA PRO A 246 -24.81 10.35 14.37
C PRO A 246 -23.43 10.84 14.82
N ASP A 247 -23.27 11.14 16.11
CA ASP A 247 -22.01 11.59 16.73
C ASP A 247 -21.11 10.46 17.21
N GLU A 248 -21.60 9.21 17.16
CA GLU A 248 -20.86 8.01 17.54
C GLU A 248 -20.23 7.36 16.30
N ARG A 249 -19.06 6.77 16.45
CA ARG A 249 -18.44 5.88 15.47
C ARG A 249 -18.39 4.47 16.02
N ILE A 250 -18.62 3.51 15.16
CA ILE A 250 -18.63 2.09 15.52
C ILE A 250 -17.34 1.44 15.01
N PHE A 251 -16.76 0.61 15.87
CA PHE A 251 -15.53 -0.14 15.57
C PHE A 251 -15.72 -1.61 15.93
N ILE A 252 -14.98 -2.45 15.24
CA ILE A 252 -14.94 -3.88 15.49
C ILE A 252 -13.50 -4.31 15.77
N ASP A 253 -13.29 -5.14 16.78
CA ASP A 253 -11.99 -5.72 17.05
C ASP A 253 -11.75 -6.98 16.20
N PRO A 254 -10.52 -7.52 16.14
CA PRO A 254 -10.23 -8.74 15.39
C PRO A 254 -10.94 -10.01 15.89
N SER A 255 -11.61 -9.96 17.06
CA SER A 255 -12.40 -11.04 17.62
C SER A 255 -13.90 -10.90 17.32
N GLY A 256 -14.31 -9.79 16.68
CA GLY A 256 -15.71 -9.52 16.35
C GLY A 256 -16.49 -8.76 17.42
N ASN A 257 -15.82 -8.28 18.48
CA ASN A 257 -16.48 -7.46 19.48
C ASN A 257 -16.67 -6.04 18.95
N LEU A 258 -17.87 -5.50 19.14
CA LEU A 258 -18.28 -4.19 18.65
C LEU A 258 -18.27 -3.15 19.77
N PHE A 259 -17.71 -2.00 19.47
CA PHE A 259 -17.61 -0.86 20.38
C PHE A 259 -18.03 0.41 19.67
N LYS A 260 -18.52 1.37 20.44
CA LYS A 260 -18.75 2.75 19.99
C LYS A 260 -17.85 3.72 20.72
N SER A 261 -17.51 4.81 20.04
CA SER A 261 -16.78 5.94 20.62
C SER A 261 -17.07 7.23 19.87
N ASN A 262 -16.86 8.35 20.57
CA ASN A 262 -16.84 9.70 20.00
C ASN A 262 -15.60 10.50 20.43
N THR A 263 -14.65 9.87 21.11
CA THR A 263 -13.44 10.51 21.63
C THR A 263 -12.20 9.92 20.98
N PHE A 264 -11.32 10.77 20.45
CA PHE A 264 -10.09 10.35 19.77
C PHE A 264 -8.93 11.23 20.22
N GLN A 265 -8.02 10.66 20.97
CA GLN A 265 -6.83 11.35 21.44
C GLN A 265 -5.66 11.05 20.49
N LYS A 266 -5.01 12.11 19.99
CA LYS A 266 -3.77 11.99 19.20
C LYS A 266 -2.58 11.70 20.12
N PRO A 267 -1.54 11.02 19.60
CA PRO A 267 -0.30 10.86 20.35
C PRO A 267 0.39 12.21 20.56
N THR A 268 1.14 12.33 21.65
CA THR A 268 1.99 13.50 21.95
C THR A 268 3.45 13.25 21.58
N TYR A 269 3.79 11.99 21.34
CA TYR A 269 5.11 11.56 20.90
C TYR A 269 4.97 10.32 20.01
N ALA A 270 5.73 10.28 18.90
CA ALA A 270 5.85 9.11 18.05
C ALA A 270 7.23 9.08 17.39
N LYS A 271 8.02 8.01 17.63
CA LYS A 271 9.33 7.85 16.99
C LYS A 271 9.59 6.43 16.54
N LEU A 272 10.01 6.29 15.30
CA LEU A 272 10.52 5.03 14.75
C LEU A 272 11.96 4.81 15.26
N ASN A 273 12.20 3.63 15.87
CA ASN A 273 13.45 3.22 16.49
C ASN A 273 14.05 4.28 17.46
N GLN A 274 13.17 5.10 18.10
CA GLN A 274 13.52 6.20 19.02
C GLN A 274 14.26 7.39 18.38
N GLU A 275 14.51 7.37 17.08
CA GLU A 275 15.27 8.39 16.36
C GLU A 275 14.41 9.23 15.42
N ILE A 276 13.67 8.57 14.52
CA ILE A 276 12.95 9.23 13.43
C ILE A 276 11.56 9.68 13.90
N ASP A 277 11.31 10.98 13.87
CA ASP A 277 10.02 11.56 14.25
C ASP A 277 8.91 11.15 13.27
N MET A 278 7.85 10.56 13.83
CA MET A 278 6.67 10.09 13.10
C MET A 278 5.37 10.76 13.59
N LEU A 279 5.46 11.78 14.42
CA LEU A 279 4.27 12.41 15.01
C LEU A 279 3.36 13.02 13.94
N PHE A 280 3.94 13.73 12.98
CA PHE A 280 3.20 14.31 11.86
C PHE A 280 2.59 13.23 10.93
N PRO A 281 3.34 12.21 10.44
CA PRO A 281 2.79 11.15 9.59
C PRO A 281 1.66 10.35 10.22
N LEU A 282 1.52 10.36 11.55
CA LEU A 282 0.53 9.57 12.27
C LEU A 282 -0.69 10.36 12.76
N SER A 283 -0.78 11.64 12.38
CA SER A 283 -1.80 12.56 12.90
C SER A 283 -3.15 12.47 12.19
N GLU A 284 -3.17 12.14 10.92
CA GLU A 284 -4.36 12.11 10.05
C GLU A 284 -4.30 10.94 9.07
N VAL A 285 -5.43 10.60 8.45
CA VAL A 285 -5.49 9.63 7.35
C VAL A 285 -5.30 10.40 6.04
N ASP A 286 -4.06 10.49 5.56
CA ASP A 286 -3.69 11.29 4.38
C ASP A 286 -2.71 10.58 3.44
N ASN A 287 -2.45 9.28 3.69
CA ASN A 287 -1.47 8.45 3.01
C ASN A 287 0.00 8.87 3.23
N ILE A 288 0.29 9.72 4.20
CA ILE A 288 1.65 9.99 4.68
C ILE A 288 1.92 9.06 5.87
N ALA A 289 2.38 7.85 5.59
CA ALA A 289 2.42 6.77 6.57
C ALA A 289 3.82 6.50 7.14
N CYS A 290 3.88 5.97 8.34
CA CYS A 290 5.05 5.29 8.87
C CYS A 290 5.21 3.94 8.18
N THR A 291 6.26 3.77 7.36
CA THR A 291 6.49 2.56 6.55
C THR A 291 7.49 1.58 7.18
N PHE A 292 7.89 1.76 8.42
CA PHE A 292 8.85 0.92 9.14
C PHE A 292 10.13 0.66 8.34
N ASN A 293 10.74 1.73 7.80
CA ASN A 293 11.81 1.69 6.81
C ASN A 293 13.18 2.21 7.31
N ASP A 294 13.42 2.19 8.60
CA ASP A 294 14.74 2.56 9.14
C ASP A 294 15.78 1.49 8.80
N VAL A 295 16.80 1.90 8.04
CA VAL A 295 17.87 1.02 7.52
C VAL A 295 19.10 0.95 8.45
N ASN A 296 19.16 1.77 9.51
CA ASN A 296 20.39 1.98 10.27
C ASN A 296 20.63 0.95 11.36
N ASN A 297 19.62 0.20 11.76
CA ASN A 297 19.66 -0.67 12.92
C ASN A 297 19.17 -2.09 12.64
N ASP A 298 18.30 -2.58 13.51
CA ASP A 298 17.66 -3.88 13.46
C ASP A 298 16.69 -3.97 12.25
N PRO A 299 16.70 -5.06 11.46
CA PRO A 299 15.70 -5.27 10.42
C PRO A 299 14.27 -5.40 10.96
N VAL A 300 14.09 -5.49 12.28
CA VAL A 300 12.80 -5.39 12.97
C VAL A 300 12.65 -3.97 13.51
N ASN A 301 11.82 -3.18 12.87
CA ASN A 301 11.59 -1.81 13.25
C ASN A 301 10.55 -1.68 14.38
N LYS A 302 10.71 -0.67 15.23
CA LYS A 302 9.88 -0.42 16.41
C LYS A 302 9.43 1.03 16.44
N LEU A 303 8.12 1.25 16.37
CA LEU A 303 7.52 2.58 16.53
C LEU A 303 7.07 2.75 17.97
N HIS A 304 7.64 3.72 18.67
CA HIS A 304 7.28 4.12 20.03
C HIS A 304 6.29 5.27 19.97
N VAL A 305 5.17 5.15 20.67
CA VAL A 305 4.08 6.14 20.71
C VAL A 305 3.67 6.39 22.14
N HIS A 306 3.41 7.66 22.48
CA HIS A 306 2.96 8.06 23.81
C HIS A 306 1.69 8.90 23.74
N PHE A 307 0.79 8.66 24.71
CA PHE A 307 -0.44 9.41 24.92
C PHE A 307 -0.46 9.95 26.35
N ASP A 308 -0.59 11.28 26.49
CA ASP A 308 -0.63 11.94 27.80
C ASP A 308 -1.99 11.73 28.49
N ASN A 309 -1.96 11.52 29.79
CA ASN A 309 -3.13 11.59 30.67
C ASN A 309 -4.43 10.95 30.15
N PRO A 310 -4.44 9.70 29.66
CA PRO A 310 -5.67 9.04 29.31
C PRO A 310 -6.54 8.85 30.58
N ASN A 311 -7.86 8.93 30.39
CA ASN A 311 -8.79 8.68 31.51
C ASN A 311 -8.69 7.22 31.95
N SER A 312 -8.03 6.95 33.08
CA SER A 312 -7.76 5.60 33.57
C SER A 312 -8.99 4.82 34.08
N ILE A 313 -10.13 5.48 34.17
CA ILE A 313 -11.39 4.88 34.73
C ILE A 313 -12.17 4.14 33.63
N LYS A 314 -12.02 4.55 32.36
CA LYS A 314 -12.77 3.96 31.26
C LYS A 314 -11.93 2.95 30.48
N PRO A 315 -12.58 1.92 29.91
CA PRO A 315 -11.91 1.05 28.95
C PRO A 315 -11.42 1.84 27.74
N HIS A 316 -10.21 1.54 27.26
CA HIS A 316 -9.60 2.18 26.10
C HIS A 316 -9.22 1.17 25.02
N GLY A 317 -9.04 1.67 23.80
CA GLY A 317 -8.46 0.94 22.70
C GLY A 317 -7.59 1.84 21.83
N LEU A 318 -6.64 1.23 21.13
CA LEU A 318 -5.90 1.87 20.05
C LEU A 318 -6.67 1.69 18.76
N LEU A 319 -6.89 2.77 18.04
CA LEU A 319 -7.44 2.76 16.69
C LEU A 319 -6.31 3.02 15.70
N LEU A 320 -6.04 2.05 14.85
CA LEU A 320 -4.96 2.06 13.87
C LEU A 320 -5.53 2.13 12.47
N SER A 321 -5.03 3.02 11.61
CA SER A 321 -5.25 2.98 10.16
C SER A 321 -4.03 2.33 9.52
N VAL A 322 -4.15 1.07 9.12
CA VAL A 322 -3.02 0.23 8.70
C VAL A 322 -3.30 -0.54 7.42
N LYS A 323 -2.23 -0.91 6.72
CA LYS A 323 -2.22 -1.92 5.66
C LYS A 323 -0.86 -2.60 5.57
N ASN A 324 -0.78 -3.73 4.86
CA ASN A 324 0.53 -4.27 4.52
C ASN A 324 1.19 -3.39 3.45
N ASN A 325 2.51 -3.24 3.54
CA ASN A 325 3.26 -2.58 2.49
C ASN A 325 3.38 -3.53 1.27
N TYR A 326 3.27 -3.01 0.07
CA TYR A 326 3.54 -3.75 -1.17
C TYR A 326 4.94 -4.38 -1.21
N TRP A 327 5.87 -3.84 -0.46
CA TRP A 327 7.21 -4.41 -0.31
C TRP A 327 7.20 -5.80 0.31
N LEU A 328 6.28 -6.08 1.23
CA LEU A 328 6.10 -7.44 1.80
C LEU A 328 5.71 -8.44 0.70
N GLU A 329 4.80 -8.07 -0.20
CA GLU A 329 4.40 -8.92 -1.33
C GLU A 329 5.60 -9.22 -2.24
N TYR A 330 6.43 -8.21 -2.53
CA TYR A 330 7.66 -8.39 -3.30
C TYR A 330 8.63 -9.36 -2.61
N VAL A 331 8.87 -9.20 -1.32
CA VAL A 331 9.79 -10.05 -0.52
C VAL A 331 9.31 -11.50 -0.50
N ILE A 332 8.00 -11.71 -0.30
CA ILE A 332 7.39 -13.04 -0.32
C ILE A 332 7.46 -13.67 -1.73
N ALA A 333 7.24 -12.89 -2.78
CA ALA A 333 7.38 -13.37 -4.15
C ALA A 333 8.81 -13.82 -4.47
N GLU A 334 9.82 -13.06 -4.04
CA GLU A 334 11.23 -13.44 -4.17
C GLU A 334 11.54 -14.75 -3.37
N PHE A 335 11.00 -14.87 -2.17
CA PHE A 335 11.12 -16.10 -1.38
C PHE A 335 10.48 -17.30 -2.10
N TYR A 336 9.29 -17.15 -2.68
CA TYR A 336 8.63 -18.22 -3.42
C TYR A 336 9.34 -18.56 -4.73
N SER A 337 9.87 -17.56 -5.44
CA SER A 337 10.62 -17.79 -6.68
C SER A 337 11.85 -18.66 -6.49
N ALA A 338 12.46 -18.60 -5.30
CA ALA A 338 13.62 -19.42 -4.97
C ALA A 338 13.33 -20.95 -4.93
N PHE A 339 12.06 -21.37 -4.87
CA PHE A 339 11.69 -22.78 -5.03
C PHE A 339 11.79 -23.27 -6.49
N GLY A 340 11.75 -22.36 -7.48
CA GLY A 340 11.75 -22.71 -8.89
C GLY A 340 10.66 -23.75 -9.21
N GLU A 341 10.96 -24.70 -10.09
CA GLU A 341 10.04 -25.80 -10.49
C GLU A 341 9.50 -26.64 -9.30
N LYS A 342 10.07 -26.49 -8.10
CA LYS A 342 9.62 -27.21 -6.90
C LYS A 342 8.56 -26.46 -6.10
N TYR A 343 8.14 -25.26 -6.54
CA TYR A 343 7.13 -24.48 -5.82
C TYR A 343 5.82 -25.25 -5.62
N SER A 344 5.30 -25.90 -6.66
CA SER A 344 4.06 -26.69 -6.55
C SER A 344 4.15 -27.80 -5.50
N LYS A 345 5.31 -28.46 -5.41
CA LYS A 345 5.56 -29.46 -4.36
C LYS A 345 5.63 -28.84 -2.95
N PHE A 346 6.23 -27.66 -2.84
CA PHE A 346 6.26 -26.90 -1.59
C PHE A 346 4.84 -26.49 -1.19
N ALA A 347 4.05 -25.88 -2.09
CA ALA A 347 2.68 -25.48 -1.84
C ALA A 347 1.81 -26.65 -1.38
N ALA A 348 1.87 -27.81 -2.08
CA ALA A 348 1.16 -29.02 -1.70
C ALA A 348 1.60 -29.58 -0.32
N ALA A 349 2.84 -29.35 0.09
CA ALA A 349 3.30 -29.70 1.42
C ALA A 349 2.74 -28.75 2.50
N GLN A 350 2.56 -27.45 2.21
CA GLN A 350 1.96 -26.51 3.15
C GLN A 350 0.49 -26.84 3.43
N GLN A 351 -0.26 -27.36 2.45
CA GLN A 351 -1.64 -27.81 2.63
C GLN A 351 -1.83 -28.88 3.74
N LYS A 352 -0.76 -29.58 4.08
CA LYS A 352 -0.77 -30.66 5.07
C LYS A 352 -0.25 -30.26 6.44
N ARG A 353 0.24 -29.03 6.59
CA ARG A 353 0.77 -28.52 7.86
C ARG A 353 -0.35 -28.02 8.75
N SER A 354 -0.14 -28.08 10.06
CA SER A 354 -1.06 -27.45 11.00
C SER A 354 -1.00 -25.91 10.89
N GLY A 355 -2.13 -25.26 11.15
CA GLY A 355 -2.19 -23.78 11.21
C GLY A 355 -1.22 -23.22 12.26
N GLU A 356 -1.07 -23.89 13.41
CA GLU A 356 -0.16 -23.49 14.49
C GLU A 356 1.30 -23.44 14.01
N GLU A 357 1.77 -24.47 13.31
CA GLU A 357 3.13 -24.49 12.76
C GLU A 357 3.40 -23.37 11.77
N ILE A 358 2.40 -23.06 10.92
CA ILE A 358 2.52 -21.99 9.92
C ILE A 358 2.51 -20.64 10.62
N LEU A 359 1.58 -20.40 11.54
CA LEU A 359 1.49 -19.16 12.31
C LEU A 359 2.75 -18.94 13.16
N LYS A 360 3.31 -19.97 13.76
CA LYS A 360 4.57 -19.89 14.47
C LYS A 360 5.73 -19.44 13.56
N TRP A 361 5.78 -19.94 12.32
CA TRP A 361 6.79 -19.49 11.36
C TRP A 361 6.56 -18.04 10.95
N ILE A 362 5.32 -17.64 10.66
CA ILE A 362 4.94 -16.26 10.33
C ILE A 362 5.37 -15.31 11.45
N ASP A 363 5.11 -15.68 12.69
CA ASP A 363 5.49 -14.92 13.88
C ASP A 363 7.02 -14.82 14.02
N GLN A 364 7.73 -15.94 13.91
CA GLN A 364 9.19 -15.96 13.93
C GLN A 364 9.84 -15.14 12.80
N GLN A 365 9.13 -14.89 11.71
CA GLN A 365 9.58 -14.05 10.61
C GLN A 365 9.10 -12.59 10.74
N GLU A 366 8.54 -12.17 11.89
CA GLU A 366 8.12 -10.79 12.17
C GLU A 366 7.18 -10.21 11.10
N MET A 367 6.33 -11.07 10.52
CA MET A 367 5.41 -10.64 9.46
C MET A 367 4.17 -9.95 10.00
N MET A 368 3.79 -10.24 11.26
CA MET A 368 2.66 -9.60 11.93
C MET A 368 3.06 -8.21 12.45
N LEU A 369 2.08 -7.33 12.59
CA LEU A 369 2.26 -6.10 13.35
C LEU A 369 1.94 -6.39 14.82
N THR A 370 2.98 -6.43 15.65
CA THR A 370 2.84 -6.69 17.09
C THR A 370 2.65 -5.38 17.83
N VAL A 371 1.57 -5.29 18.60
CA VAL A 371 1.24 -4.16 19.48
C VAL A 371 1.59 -4.54 20.92
N GLU A 372 2.40 -3.72 21.56
CA GLU A 372 2.85 -3.88 22.95
C GLU A 372 2.54 -2.62 23.75
N ALA A 373 2.15 -2.77 24.99
CA ALA A 373 1.98 -1.67 25.94
C ALA A 373 3.00 -1.77 27.07
N LYS A 374 3.48 -0.63 27.52
CA LYS A 374 4.42 -0.55 28.65
C LYS A 374 3.65 -0.67 29.96
N THR A 375 4.10 -1.59 30.80
CA THR A 375 3.58 -1.82 32.15
C THR A 375 4.72 -1.67 33.17
N GLU A 376 4.41 -1.72 34.46
CA GLU A 376 5.42 -1.71 35.52
C GLU A 376 6.44 -2.87 35.39
N SER A 377 5.99 -4.02 34.86
CA SER A 377 6.83 -5.21 34.63
C SER A 377 7.60 -5.17 33.30
N GLY A 378 7.45 -4.12 32.50
CA GLY A 378 8.06 -3.97 31.19
C GLY A 378 7.02 -4.00 30.04
N TRP A 379 7.47 -4.34 28.82
CA TRP A 379 6.61 -4.43 27.65
C TRP A 379 5.74 -5.69 27.69
N LYS A 380 4.42 -5.50 27.66
CA LYS A 380 3.42 -6.57 27.55
C LYS A 380 2.87 -6.59 26.13
N GLU A 381 2.91 -7.76 25.47
CA GLU A 381 2.22 -7.96 24.19
C GLU A 381 0.71 -7.86 24.40
N VAL A 382 0.05 -6.99 23.63
CA VAL A 382 -1.40 -6.78 23.66
C VAL A 382 -2.06 -7.59 22.55
N GLN A 383 -1.58 -7.42 21.32
CA GLN A 383 -2.20 -8.00 20.13
C GLN A 383 -1.17 -8.18 19.01
N LYS A 384 -1.36 -9.23 18.20
CA LYS A 384 -0.70 -9.40 16.90
C LYS A 384 -1.71 -9.26 15.77
N ILE A 385 -1.51 -8.28 14.92
CA ILE A 385 -2.35 -8.07 13.74
C ILE A 385 -1.80 -8.94 12.61
N LYS A 386 -2.64 -9.85 12.12
CA LYS A 386 -2.34 -10.70 10.96
C LYS A 386 -2.42 -9.88 9.68
N THR A 387 -1.80 -10.38 8.60
CA THR A 387 -1.88 -9.77 7.26
C THR A 387 -3.30 -9.42 6.87
N ILE A 388 -3.52 -8.21 6.38
CA ILE A 388 -4.83 -7.67 5.97
C ILE A 388 -4.89 -7.31 4.49
N GLY A 389 -3.73 -7.24 3.81
CA GLY A 389 -3.60 -6.87 2.40
C GLY A 389 -3.03 -5.46 2.20
N PRO A 390 -2.51 -5.15 1.00
CA PRO A 390 -1.82 -3.90 0.71
C PRO A 390 -2.68 -2.85 -0.01
N LEU A 391 -3.92 -3.17 -0.44
CA LEU A 391 -4.68 -2.29 -1.31
C LEU A 391 -5.19 -1.04 -0.60
N MET A 392 -5.80 -1.23 0.56
CA MET A 392 -6.47 -0.15 1.28
C MET A 392 -6.09 -0.16 2.76
N ASN A 393 -6.01 1.04 3.35
CA ASN A 393 -5.92 1.17 4.79
C ASN A 393 -7.20 0.60 5.44
N ARG A 394 -7.00 -0.21 6.48
CA ARG A 394 -8.08 -0.72 7.32
C ARG A 394 -7.98 -0.08 8.69
N GLU A 395 -9.10 0.37 9.22
CA GLU A 395 -9.19 0.70 10.64
C GLU A 395 -9.26 -0.59 11.45
N VAL A 396 -8.32 -0.75 12.38
CA VAL A 396 -8.22 -1.89 13.28
C VAL A 396 -8.29 -1.38 14.71
N LEU A 397 -9.26 -1.84 15.47
CA LEU A 397 -9.38 -1.56 16.89
C LEU A 397 -8.63 -2.61 17.71
N ILE A 398 -7.78 -2.16 18.63
CA ILE A 398 -7.07 -3.01 19.60
C ILE A 398 -7.50 -2.62 21.00
N PRO A 399 -8.40 -3.35 21.66
CA PRO A 399 -8.74 -3.11 23.05
C PRO A 399 -7.52 -3.25 23.96
N LEU A 400 -7.38 -2.33 24.92
CA LEU A 400 -6.31 -2.30 25.92
C LEU A 400 -6.79 -2.89 27.24
N GLU A 401 -7.29 -4.12 27.18
CA GLU A 401 -7.73 -4.83 28.37
C GLU A 401 -6.55 -5.13 29.29
N ASP A 402 -6.77 -4.96 30.61
CA ASP A 402 -5.75 -5.23 31.64
C ASP A 402 -4.43 -4.44 31.48
N ILE A 403 -4.47 -3.29 30.82
CA ILE A 403 -3.35 -2.34 30.76
C ILE A 403 -3.62 -1.21 31.74
N ALA A 404 -2.85 -1.18 32.81
CA ALA A 404 -2.86 -0.05 33.73
C ALA A 404 -2.06 1.11 33.14
N PHE A 405 -2.63 2.29 33.12
CA PHE A 405 -1.96 3.51 32.75
C PHE A 405 -1.15 4.07 33.92
N SER A 406 0.06 4.57 33.62
CA SER A 406 0.86 5.28 34.63
C SER A 406 0.41 6.73 34.77
N ASP A 407 0.85 7.42 35.85
CA ASP A 407 0.64 8.86 36.01
C ASP A 407 1.29 9.68 34.86
N GLU A 408 2.28 9.11 34.16
CA GLU A 408 2.96 9.70 33.01
C GLU A 408 2.20 9.50 31.69
N GLY A 409 1.13 8.69 31.69
CA GLY A 409 0.34 8.37 30.50
C GLY A 409 0.49 6.92 30.02
N LEU A 410 0.18 6.69 28.75
CA LEU A 410 0.26 5.40 28.08
C LEU A 410 1.39 5.40 27.06
N GLU A 411 2.33 4.48 27.20
CA GLU A 411 3.36 4.22 26.20
C GLU A 411 3.08 2.90 25.50
N VAL A 412 2.99 2.92 24.16
CA VAL A 412 2.80 1.74 23.32
C VAL A 412 3.94 1.61 22.31
N ARG A 413 4.17 0.38 21.86
CA ARG A 413 5.18 0.07 20.85
C ARG A 413 4.59 -0.85 19.80
N LEU A 414 4.77 -0.47 18.53
CA LEU A 414 4.39 -1.30 17.39
C LEU A 414 5.67 -1.86 16.77
N ARG A 415 5.73 -3.17 16.52
CA ARG A 415 6.91 -3.87 16.05
C ARG A 415 6.59 -4.75 14.85
N THR A 416 7.42 -4.68 13.80
CA THR A 416 7.29 -5.51 12.60
C THR A 416 8.61 -5.58 11.82
N GLY A 417 8.71 -6.49 10.85
CA GLY A 417 9.84 -6.59 9.94
C GLY A 417 9.93 -5.38 9.00
N PHE A 418 11.13 -5.14 8.49
CA PHE A 418 11.47 -4.00 7.63
C PHE A 418 10.52 -3.87 6.43
N MET A 419 9.77 -2.76 6.38
CA MET A 419 8.80 -2.41 5.34
C MET A 419 7.67 -3.45 5.14
N PHE A 420 7.23 -4.15 6.19
CA PHE A 420 6.12 -5.10 6.06
C PHE A 420 4.75 -4.44 6.22
N TRP A 421 4.69 -3.31 6.92
CA TRP A 421 3.47 -2.59 7.23
C TRP A 421 3.59 -1.09 6.94
N GLU A 422 2.44 -0.49 6.74
CA GLU A 422 2.23 0.96 6.72
C GLU A 422 1.21 1.32 7.79
N LEU A 423 1.53 2.33 8.60
CA LEU A 423 0.63 2.91 9.59
C LEU A 423 0.43 4.38 9.23
N ASP A 424 -0.78 4.74 8.86
CA ASP A 424 -1.15 6.09 8.42
C ASP A 424 -1.65 6.95 9.60
N LYS A 425 -2.36 6.32 10.56
CA LYS A 425 -2.85 7.01 11.76
C LYS A 425 -2.87 6.08 12.96
N ILE A 426 -2.62 6.65 14.13
CA ILE A 426 -2.86 6.03 15.42
C ILE A 426 -3.58 7.01 16.35
N SER A 427 -4.59 6.54 17.06
CA SER A 427 -5.26 7.29 18.12
C SER A 427 -5.65 6.39 19.29
N LEU A 428 -5.75 6.98 20.48
CA LEU A 428 -6.34 6.34 21.64
C LEU A 428 -7.81 6.75 21.72
N THR A 429 -8.69 5.81 22.02
CA THR A 429 -10.14 6.03 22.09
C THR A 429 -10.74 5.36 23.33
N GLU A 430 -11.75 5.98 23.93
CA GLU A 430 -12.55 5.35 24.97
C GLU A 430 -13.52 4.35 24.31
N LEU A 431 -13.72 3.20 24.95
CA LEU A 431 -14.56 2.14 24.42
C LEU A 431 -15.85 1.97 25.22
N VAL A 432 -16.96 1.95 24.52
CA VAL A 432 -18.26 1.57 25.07
C VAL A 432 -18.77 0.37 24.26
N PRO A 433 -18.97 -0.79 24.88
CA PRO A 433 -19.53 -1.95 24.18
C PRO A 433 -20.90 -1.65 23.59
N ILE A 434 -21.17 -2.21 22.41
CA ILE A 434 -22.49 -2.12 21.76
C ILE A 434 -23.47 -3.05 22.48
N SER A 435 -24.72 -2.57 22.69
CA SER A 435 -25.80 -3.43 23.19
C SER A 435 -26.27 -4.40 22.10
N ALA A 436 -26.66 -5.60 22.50
CA ALA A 436 -27.18 -6.60 21.56
C ALA A 436 -28.43 -6.12 20.79
N GLU A 437 -29.20 -5.19 21.37
CA GLU A 437 -30.38 -4.60 20.73
C GLU A 437 -30.06 -3.66 19.58
N SER A 438 -28.84 -3.11 19.55
CA SER A 438 -28.37 -2.21 18.49
C SER A 438 -27.70 -2.94 17.34
N LEU A 439 -27.45 -4.26 17.46
CA LEU A 439 -26.79 -5.09 16.46
C LEU A 439 -27.80 -6.00 15.76
N GLU A 440 -27.83 -5.95 14.44
CA GLU A 440 -28.53 -6.92 13.61
C GLU A 440 -27.54 -7.70 12.74
N THR A 441 -27.63 -9.03 12.77
CA THR A 441 -26.85 -9.90 11.89
C THR A 441 -27.74 -10.37 10.75
N ILE A 442 -27.39 -10.00 9.53
CA ILE A 442 -28.20 -10.23 8.33
C ILE A 442 -27.47 -11.22 7.43
N LYS A 443 -28.13 -12.33 7.11
CA LYS A 443 -27.63 -13.28 6.10
C LYS A 443 -27.99 -12.83 4.69
N PRO A 444 -27.17 -13.16 3.69
CA PRO A 444 -27.56 -12.90 2.31
C PRO A 444 -28.84 -13.69 1.98
N ILE A 445 -29.79 -13.03 1.30
CA ILE A 445 -31.00 -13.65 0.80
C ILE A 445 -30.86 -14.11 -0.65
N ARG A 446 -29.86 -13.61 -1.35
CA ARG A 446 -29.52 -13.98 -2.72
C ARG A 446 -28.02 -13.83 -2.91
N ALA A 447 -27.43 -14.81 -3.59
CA ALA A 447 -26.06 -14.71 -4.10
C ALA A 447 -26.00 -15.37 -5.47
N ILE A 448 -25.51 -14.65 -6.48
CA ILE A 448 -25.34 -15.17 -7.85
C ILE A 448 -23.94 -14.89 -8.35
N ASP A 449 -23.39 -15.81 -9.13
CA ASP A 449 -22.09 -15.60 -9.79
C ASP A 449 -22.23 -14.72 -11.05
N GLU A 450 -21.12 -14.47 -11.75
CA GLU A 450 -21.07 -13.70 -13.00
C GLU A 450 -21.78 -14.39 -14.18
N LYS A 451 -22.19 -15.65 -14.02
CA LYS A 451 -22.95 -16.44 -15.00
C LYS A 451 -24.41 -16.67 -14.58
N GLU A 452 -24.86 -15.95 -13.55
CA GLU A 452 -26.20 -16.03 -12.96
C GLU A 452 -26.52 -17.36 -12.26
N HIS A 453 -25.52 -18.19 -11.91
CA HIS A 453 -25.74 -19.37 -11.09
C HIS A 453 -25.95 -18.99 -9.63
N ASP A 454 -26.80 -19.73 -8.94
CA ASP A 454 -27.01 -19.58 -7.51
C ASP A 454 -25.79 -20.11 -6.72
N VAL A 455 -25.18 -19.24 -5.93
CA VAL A 455 -24.05 -19.55 -5.04
C VAL A 455 -24.34 -19.19 -3.57
N LEU A 456 -25.63 -19.11 -3.21
CA LEU A 456 -26.07 -18.67 -1.88
C LEU A 456 -25.75 -19.70 -0.79
N SER A 457 -26.03 -20.97 -1.03
CA SER A 457 -25.96 -22.01 0.01
C SER A 457 -24.64 -22.06 0.77
N PRO A 458 -23.44 -21.98 0.13
CA PRO A 458 -22.17 -21.99 0.84
C PRO A 458 -21.89 -20.76 1.71
N LEU A 459 -22.66 -19.68 1.53
CA LEU A 459 -22.42 -18.41 2.23
C LEU A 459 -23.29 -18.23 3.48
N LEU A 460 -24.14 -19.22 3.81
CA LEU A 460 -25.13 -19.10 4.90
C LEU A 460 -24.63 -19.57 6.26
N ALA A 461 -23.55 -20.36 6.31
CA ALA A 461 -23.08 -20.94 7.56
C ALA A 461 -21.57 -21.24 7.52
N ASN A 462 -20.94 -21.18 8.67
CA ASN A 462 -19.56 -21.67 8.87
C ASN A 462 -19.61 -23.19 9.06
N ASP A 463 -19.68 -23.95 7.98
CA ASP A 463 -19.82 -25.42 8.00
C ASP A 463 -18.77 -26.16 7.15
N GLY A 464 -17.83 -25.41 6.57
CA GLY A 464 -16.75 -25.96 5.73
C GLY A 464 -17.18 -26.25 4.29
N VAL A 465 -18.38 -25.80 3.88
CA VAL A 465 -18.83 -25.81 2.49
C VAL A 465 -18.56 -24.44 1.88
N TYR A 466 -17.66 -24.38 0.94
CA TYR A 466 -17.16 -23.10 0.42
C TYR A 466 -17.78 -22.71 -0.91
N MET A 467 -18.09 -21.44 -1.08
CA MET A 467 -18.21 -20.83 -2.39
C MET A 467 -16.81 -20.77 -3.00
N GLU A 468 -16.62 -21.39 -4.15
CA GLU A 468 -15.33 -21.45 -4.84
C GLU A 468 -15.28 -20.42 -5.98
N GLN A 469 -14.20 -19.65 -6.02
CA GLN A 469 -13.88 -18.73 -7.12
C GLN A 469 -12.49 -19.11 -7.68
N PRO A 470 -12.41 -20.10 -8.59
CA PRO A 470 -11.14 -20.69 -9.01
C PRO A 470 -10.36 -19.88 -10.05
N GLU A 471 -10.97 -18.87 -10.68
CA GLU A 471 -10.41 -18.17 -11.82
C GLU A 471 -10.46 -16.65 -11.66
N VAL A 472 -9.51 -15.97 -12.25
CA VAL A 472 -9.51 -14.50 -12.35
C VAL A 472 -10.77 -14.02 -13.06
N GLY A 473 -11.44 -13.03 -12.46
CA GLY A 473 -12.69 -12.46 -12.98
C GLY A 473 -13.95 -13.14 -12.44
N ASN A 474 -13.85 -14.22 -11.63
CA ASN A 474 -15.02 -14.74 -10.93
C ASN A 474 -15.56 -13.70 -9.95
N ARG A 475 -16.87 -13.54 -9.92
CA ARG A 475 -17.59 -12.59 -9.07
C ARG A 475 -18.80 -13.22 -8.46
N ALA A 476 -19.11 -12.86 -7.23
CA ALA A 476 -20.38 -13.20 -6.60
C ALA A 476 -21.05 -11.90 -6.14
N TYR A 477 -22.32 -11.73 -6.53
CA TYR A 477 -23.16 -10.59 -6.17
C TYR A 477 -24.14 -11.01 -5.10
N LEU A 478 -24.01 -10.41 -3.91
CA LEU A 478 -24.80 -10.73 -2.73
C LEU A 478 -25.82 -9.63 -2.48
N THR A 479 -27.04 -10.03 -2.09
CA THR A 479 -28.10 -9.12 -1.66
C THR A 479 -28.54 -9.51 -0.25
N TYR A 480 -28.64 -8.51 0.61
CA TYR A 480 -29.12 -8.63 1.99
C TYR A 480 -30.39 -7.79 2.14
N GLN A 481 -31.32 -8.24 2.93
CA GLN A 481 -32.54 -7.50 3.22
C GLN A 481 -32.51 -6.98 4.67
N PHE A 482 -32.49 -5.66 4.81
CA PHE A 482 -32.50 -4.99 6.11
C PHE A 482 -33.94 -4.53 6.43
N GLU A 483 -34.70 -5.39 7.09
CA GLU A 483 -36.12 -5.13 7.35
C GLU A 483 -36.35 -3.96 8.31
N ASN A 484 -35.45 -3.77 9.29
CA ASN A 484 -35.53 -2.71 10.31
C ASN A 484 -34.95 -1.37 9.85
N TYR A 485 -34.70 -1.19 8.57
CA TYR A 485 -34.18 0.06 8.04
C TYR A 485 -35.12 1.24 8.34
N ASN A 486 -34.55 2.29 8.92
CA ASN A 486 -35.21 3.56 9.20
C ASN A 486 -34.33 4.72 8.70
N PRO A 487 -34.77 5.52 7.70
CA PRO A 487 -33.95 6.59 7.13
C PRO A 487 -33.60 7.73 8.10
N ASN A 488 -34.20 7.74 9.30
CA ASN A 488 -33.92 8.75 10.34
C ASN A 488 -32.88 8.26 11.37
N GLN A 489 -32.28 7.11 11.16
CA GLN A 489 -31.24 6.55 12.05
C GLN A 489 -29.89 6.48 11.34
N SER A 490 -28.81 6.48 12.10
CA SER A 490 -27.45 6.24 11.59
C SER A 490 -27.08 4.78 11.76
N TYR A 491 -26.34 4.27 10.76
CA TYR A 491 -25.94 2.88 10.73
C TYR A 491 -24.46 2.77 10.35
N SER A 492 -23.82 1.74 10.88
CA SER A 492 -22.52 1.25 10.42
C SER A 492 -22.62 -0.21 10.06
N ALA A 493 -22.00 -0.62 8.97
CA ALA A 493 -22.03 -1.98 8.50
C ALA A 493 -20.64 -2.60 8.43
N PHE A 494 -20.57 -3.91 8.73
CA PHE A 494 -19.33 -4.71 8.67
C PHE A 494 -19.66 -6.03 7.99
N LEU A 495 -18.80 -6.47 7.09
CA LEU A 495 -18.89 -7.80 6.52
C LEU A 495 -18.12 -8.79 7.40
N HIS A 496 -18.82 -9.78 7.92
CA HIS A 496 -18.26 -10.92 8.62
C HIS A 496 -18.13 -12.09 7.66
N THR A 497 -16.92 -12.44 7.30
CA THR A 497 -16.62 -13.55 6.40
C THR A 497 -15.71 -14.56 7.06
N ARG A 498 -15.69 -15.78 6.51
CA ARG A 498 -14.68 -16.78 6.80
C ARG A 498 -14.17 -17.41 5.52
N GLY A 499 -12.88 -17.67 5.43
CA GLY A 499 -12.33 -18.30 4.25
C GLY A 499 -10.81 -18.41 4.24
N TYR A 500 -10.32 -18.84 3.08
CA TYR A 500 -8.91 -18.91 2.72
C TYR A 500 -8.76 -18.83 1.20
N TYR A 501 -7.53 -18.75 0.71
CA TYR A 501 -7.25 -18.80 -0.72
C TYR A 501 -5.95 -19.55 -1.00
N GLU A 502 -5.78 -20.02 -2.23
CA GLU A 502 -4.62 -20.78 -2.69
C GLU A 502 -3.94 -20.03 -3.85
N PRO A 503 -2.78 -19.38 -3.62
CA PRO A 503 -2.06 -18.71 -4.68
C PRO A 503 -1.58 -19.68 -5.76
N ILE A 504 -1.87 -19.39 -7.03
CA ILE A 504 -1.40 -20.16 -8.17
C ILE A 504 -0.13 -19.50 -8.70
N ARG A 505 1.01 -20.19 -8.56
CA ARG A 505 2.33 -19.68 -8.96
C ARG A 505 3.09 -20.75 -9.74
N GLU A 506 3.75 -20.31 -10.79
CA GLU A 506 4.68 -21.12 -11.57
C GLU A 506 6.01 -20.40 -11.65
N PHE A 507 7.08 -21.12 -11.32
CA PHE A 507 8.43 -20.59 -11.37
C PHE A 507 9.32 -21.54 -12.14
N GLU A 508 10.25 -20.97 -12.90
CA GLU A 508 11.24 -21.71 -13.67
C GLU A 508 12.54 -21.89 -12.87
N GLY A 509 13.36 -22.84 -13.30
CA GLY A 509 14.69 -23.06 -12.77
C GLY A 509 14.75 -23.98 -11.55
N LYS A 510 15.98 -24.21 -11.08
CA LYS A 510 16.24 -25.10 -9.95
C LYS A 510 16.06 -24.36 -8.63
N ALA A 511 15.53 -25.09 -7.62
CA ALA A 511 15.38 -24.54 -6.27
C ALA A 511 16.74 -24.14 -5.67
N ASP A 512 16.84 -22.93 -5.13
CA ASP A 512 17.98 -22.48 -4.32
C ASP A 512 17.83 -22.98 -2.87
N ARG A 513 18.28 -24.21 -2.66
CA ARG A 513 18.18 -24.86 -1.34
C ARG A 513 18.99 -24.15 -0.26
N LYS A 514 20.13 -23.55 -0.64
CA LYS A 514 20.99 -22.85 0.31
C LYS A 514 20.31 -21.59 0.83
N PHE A 515 19.72 -20.83 -0.05
CA PHE A 515 18.90 -19.65 0.28
C PHE A 515 17.69 -20.05 1.13
N LEU A 516 16.86 -20.97 0.65
CA LEU A 516 15.62 -21.40 1.33
C LEU A 516 15.85 -21.96 2.74
N THR A 517 16.97 -22.67 2.97
CA THR A 517 17.27 -23.24 4.28
C THR A 517 17.48 -22.19 5.35
N GLN A 518 17.88 -20.98 5.01
CA GLN A 518 18.11 -19.89 5.95
C GLN A 518 16.81 -19.42 6.62
N PHE A 519 15.67 -19.48 5.92
CA PHE A 519 14.35 -19.06 6.43
C PHE A 519 13.74 -20.01 7.48
N LYS A 520 14.47 -21.06 7.85
CA LYS A 520 14.16 -21.84 9.06
C LYS A 520 14.54 -21.10 10.34
N ASN A 521 15.43 -20.12 10.25
CA ASN A 521 15.86 -19.34 11.40
C ASN A 521 14.91 -18.14 11.60
N PRO A 522 14.57 -17.79 12.84
CA PRO A 522 13.79 -16.60 13.15
C PRO A 522 14.45 -15.32 12.60
N GLY A 523 13.64 -14.35 12.18
CA GLY A 523 14.10 -13.04 11.72
C GLY A 523 14.80 -13.03 10.35
N MET A 524 14.80 -14.13 9.62
CA MET A 524 15.46 -14.17 8.31
C MET A 524 14.72 -13.41 7.23
N LEU A 525 13.39 -13.34 7.28
CA LEU A 525 12.62 -12.60 6.29
C LEU A 525 12.82 -11.09 6.40
N PRO A 526 12.75 -10.43 7.57
CA PRO A 526 13.10 -9.02 7.71
C PRO A 526 14.56 -8.72 7.37
N ASN A 527 15.50 -9.61 7.70
CA ASN A 527 16.90 -9.46 7.26
C ASN A 527 17.03 -9.49 5.74
N PHE A 528 16.36 -10.42 5.08
CA PHE A 528 16.32 -10.50 3.62
C PHE A 528 15.67 -9.25 3.01
N SER A 529 14.56 -8.78 3.60
CA SER A 529 13.86 -7.57 3.21
C SER A 529 14.80 -6.37 3.19
N LEU A 530 15.47 -6.09 4.32
CA LEU A 530 16.43 -4.98 4.44
C LEU A 530 17.60 -5.13 3.46
N GLN A 531 18.19 -6.31 3.35
CA GLN A 531 19.30 -6.54 2.41
C GLN A 531 18.88 -6.31 0.97
N ARG A 532 17.70 -6.78 0.58
CA ARG A 532 17.16 -6.59 -0.77
C ARG A 532 16.90 -5.11 -1.06
N TYR A 533 16.35 -4.37 -0.10
CA TYR A 533 16.17 -2.93 -0.22
C TYR A 533 17.51 -2.21 -0.43
N LEU A 534 18.53 -2.54 0.36
CA LEU A 534 19.87 -1.94 0.23
C LEU A 534 20.56 -2.30 -1.10
N GLU A 535 20.42 -3.52 -1.59
CA GLU A 535 20.95 -3.93 -2.90
C GLU A 535 20.29 -3.15 -4.04
N ILE A 536 18.99 -2.98 -3.97
CA ILE A 536 18.21 -2.24 -4.96
C ILE A 536 18.57 -0.75 -4.90
N SER A 537 18.57 -0.15 -3.71
CA SER A 537 18.89 1.27 -3.52
C SER A 537 20.31 1.64 -3.96
N GLN A 538 21.26 0.69 -3.93
CA GLN A 538 22.62 0.86 -4.43
C GLN A 538 22.80 0.51 -5.91
N GLY A 539 21.72 0.19 -6.63
CA GLY A 539 21.75 -0.18 -8.06
C GLY A 539 22.40 -1.55 -8.37
N LYS A 540 22.77 -2.32 -7.34
CA LYS A 540 23.46 -3.62 -7.50
C LYS A 540 22.56 -4.69 -8.10
N TYR A 541 21.26 -4.61 -7.89
CA TYR A 541 20.28 -5.58 -8.37
C TYR A 541 20.11 -5.57 -9.90
N LEU A 542 20.29 -4.42 -10.54
CA LEU A 542 20.13 -4.26 -11.99
C LEU A 542 21.33 -4.78 -12.79
N ALA A 543 22.46 -5.02 -12.14
CA ALA A 543 23.70 -5.46 -12.81
C ALA A 543 23.77 -6.99 -13.02
N ASP A 544 22.94 -7.79 -12.34
CA ASP A 544 23.00 -9.25 -12.38
C ASP A 544 21.59 -9.84 -12.58
N LYS A 545 21.28 -10.18 -13.82
CA LYS A 545 19.96 -10.67 -14.25
C LYS A 545 19.71 -12.16 -13.93
N SER A 546 20.54 -12.80 -13.13
CA SER A 546 20.32 -14.20 -12.74
C SER A 546 19.76 -14.30 -11.33
N PRO A 547 18.47 -14.64 -11.14
CA PRO A 547 17.86 -14.79 -9.81
C PRO A 547 18.50 -15.89 -8.95
N ASN A 548 19.28 -16.77 -9.56
CA ASN A 548 19.78 -18.00 -8.94
C ASN A 548 21.23 -17.94 -8.45
N SER A 549 21.94 -16.81 -8.49
CA SER A 549 23.41 -16.81 -8.34
C SER A 549 23.99 -16.16 -7.08
N ARG A 550 23.21 -15.70 -6.08
CA ARG A 550 23.79 -14.96 -4.95
C ARG A 550 23.65 -15.63 -3.60
N PRO A 551 24.78 -15.90 -2.90
CA PRO A 551 24.76 -16.22 -1.48
C PRO A 551 24.59 -14.95 -0.64
N MET A 552 23.63 -14.93 0.29
CA MET A 552 23.60 -13.97 1.38
C MET A 552 24.92 -14.01 2.15
N LYS A 553 25.63 -12.90 2.20
CA LYS A 553 26.77 -12.78 3.13
C LYS A 553 26.22 -12.58 4.53
N SER A 554 26.54 -13.52 5.44
CA SER A 554 26.24 -13.34 6.86
C SER A 554 26.87 -12.05 7.36
N MET A 555 26.09 -11.15 7.93
CA MET A 555 26.62 -10.05 8.70
C MET A 555 27.43 -10.64 9.87
N LYS A 556 28.74 -10.49 9.83
CA LYS A 556 29.54 -10.71 11.03
C LYS A 556 29.15 -9.65 12.04
N LYS A 557 28.66 -10.08 13.20
CA LYS A 557 28.53 -9.21 14.36
C LYS A 557 29.88 -8.51 14.54
N GLN A 558 29.92 -7.20 14.37
CA GLN A 558 31.00 -6.37 14.89
C GLN A 558 30.79 -6.33 16.40
N ASN A 559 31.74 -6.95 17.12
CA ASN A 559 31.86 -6.81 18.58
C ASN A 559 32.37 -5.41 18.92
#